data_9d317d333d44acaac27111f6008028bf
#
_entry.id   9d317d333d44acaac27111f6008028bf
#
_cell.length_a   1.000
_cell.length_b   1.000
_cell.length_c   1.000
_cell.angle_alpha   90.00
_cell.angle_beta   90.00
_cell.angle_gamma   90.00
#
_symmetry.space_group_name_H-M   'P 1'
#
loop_
_entity.id
_entity.type
_entity.pdbx_description
1 polymer ?
#
loop_
_entity_poly.entity_id
_entity_poly.type
_entity_poly.pdbx_seq_one_letter_code
_entity_poly.pdbx_strand_id
1 'polypeptide(L)'
;MTEIASRAGASIGTVYQYFPNKEALVQALHDRYAAEMVERWEHFGESTEAMTVEQIAHHIVEITACFVDERPAYYAVVDAPVTYKRSAQARKLLREEVARVFRSRKRRLSQEAAFRMAQVALQILKSMHVLYAGADAKERQALVKEYKRALAAYLESRLCS
;
A
#
# COMPACT_ATOMS: atom_id res chain seq x y z
N MET A 1 9.55 -11.28 21.90
CA MET A 1 10.29 -10.04 22.29
C MET A 1 11.78 -10.30 22.44
N THR A 2 12.22 -11.36 23.10
CA THR A 2 13.65 -11.68 23.32
C THR A 2 14.43 -11.80 22.01
N GLU A 3 13.93 -12.56 21.03
CA GLU A 3 14.57 -12.69 19.72
C GLU A 3 14.64 -11.37 18.94
N ILE A 4 13.59 -10.55 19.06
CA ILE A 4 13.56 -9.21 18.45
C ILE A 4 14.64 -8.33 19.06
N ALA A 5 14.76 -8.31 20.38
CA ALA A 5 15.81 -7.56 21.07
C ALA A 5 17.21 -8.01 20.64
N SER A 6 17.44 -9.33 20.59
CA SER A 6 18.72 -9.91 20.15
C SER A 6 19.07 -9.49 18.71
N ARG A 7 18.13 -9.60 17.78
CA ARG A 7 18.35 -9.19 16.37
C ARG A 7 18.54 -7.67 16.20
N ALA A 8 17.93 -6.88 17.09
CA ALA A 8 18.08 -5.42 17.09
C ALA A 8 19.35 -4.93 17.81
N GLY A 9 20.13 -5.83 18.40
CA GLY A 9 21.31 -5.46 19.22
C GLY A 9 20.93 -4.65 20.47
N ALA A 10 19.70 -4.81 20.97
CA ALA A 10 19.17 -4.06 22.10
C ALA A 10 18.91 -4.98 23.32
N SER A 11 18.90 -4.41 24.52
CA SER A 11 18.46 -5.14 25.70
C SER A 11 16.94 -5.40 25.63
N ILE A 12 16.48 -6.50 26.21
CA ILE A 12 15.06 -6.80 26.29
C ILE A 12 14.29 -5.72 27.08
N GLY A 13 14.93 -5.15 28.11
CA GLY A 13 14.37 -4.03 28.88
C GLY A 13 14.16 -2.79 28.02
N THR A 14 15.13 -2.47 27.16
CA THR A 14 15.01 -1.37 26.19
C THR A 14 13.82 -1.58 25.26
N VAL A 15 13.67 -2.80 24.71
CA VAL A 15 12.53 -3.09 23.81
C VAL A 15 11.19 -2.92 24.52
N TYR A 16 11.05 -3.38 25.76
CA TYR A 16 9.82 -3.21 26.55
C TYR A 16 9.52 -1.76 26.95
N GLN A 17 10.54 -0.90 27.05
CA GLN A 17 10.30 0.55 27.26
C GLN A 17 9.58 1.19 26.08
N TYR A 18 9.86 0.80 24.86
CA TYR A 18 9.23 1.35 23.64
C TYR A 18 7.96 0.59 23.25
N PHE A 19 7.97 -0.73 23.44
CA PHE A 19 6.87 -1.61 23.01
C PHE A 19 6.49 -2.54 24.16
N PRO A 20 5.48 -2.18 24.96
CA PRO A 20 5.08 -2.92 26.16
C PRO A 20 4.65 -4.36 25.87
N ASN A 21 4.28 -4.66 24.63
CA ASN A 21 3.91 -5.99 24.16
C ASN A 21 4.15 -6.14 22.64
N LYS A 22 3.93 -7.34 22.11
CA LYS A 22 4.09 -7.64 20.68
C LYS A 22 3.11 -6.87 19.82
N GLU A 23 1.89 -6.69 20.32
CA GLU A 23 0.82 -5.96 19.66
C GLU A 23 1.20 -4.50 19.43
N ALA A 24 1.79 -3.83 20.42
CA ALA A 24 2.28 -2.46 20.29
C ALA A 24 3.38 -2.32 19.23
N LEU A 25 4.27 -3.30 19.14
CA LEU A 25 5.31 -3.35 18.10
C LEU A 25 4.70 -3.52 16.71
N VAL A 26 3.78 -4.46 16.54
CA VAL A 26 3.07 -4.68 15.26
C VAL A 26 2.30 -3.43 14.86
N GLN A 27 1.63 -2.78 15.81
CA GLN A 27 0.95 -1.51 15.61
C GLN A 27 1.90 -0.44 15.08
N ALA A 28 3.04 -0.23 15.72
CA ALA A 28 4.03 0.76 15.31
C ALA A 28 4.57 0.49 13.90
N LEU A 29 4.80 -0.79 13.54
CA LEU A 29 5.20 -1.17 12.18
C LEU A 29 4.10 -0.89 11.15
N HIS A 30 2.84 -1.17 11.47
CA HIS A 30 1.71 -0.83 10.61
C HIS A 30 1.61 0.68 10.36
N ASP A 31 1.74 1.48 11.40
CA ASP A 31 1.65 2.94 11.30
C ASP A 31 2.81 3.49 10.47
N ARG A 32 4.02 2.97 10.68
CA ARG A 32 5.19 3.30 9.88
C ARG A 32 4.99 2.94 8.41
N TYR A 33 4.56 1.71 8.09
CA TYR A 33 4.32 1.29 6.71
C TYR A 33 3.20 2.10 6.03
N ALA A 34 2.19 2.50 6.80
CA ALA A 34 1.14 3.37 6.28
C ALA A 34 1.67 4.77 5.93
N ALA A 35 2.50 5.36 6.79
CA ALA A 35 3.12 6.66 6.54
C ALA A 35 4.06 6.62 5.32
N GLU A 36 4.94 5.63 5.24
CA GLU A 36 5.85 5.43 4.10
C GLU A 36 5.10 5.23 2.78
N MET A 37 3.94 4.56 2.82
CA MET A 37 3.12 4.39 1.63
C MET A 37 2.45 5.71 1.20
N VAL A 38 1.97 6.52 2.14
CA VAL A 38 1.41 7.85 1.84
C VAL A 38 2.48 8.74 1.19
N GLU A 39 3.68 8.79 1.74
CA GLU A 39 4.81 9.54 1.18
C GLU A 39 5.13 9.13 -0.26
N ARG A 40 5.13 7.82 -0.56
CA ARG A 40 5.32 7.32 -1.94
C ARG A 40 4.21 7.78 -2.88
N TRP A 41 2.98 7.84 -2.41
CA TRP A 41 1.85 8.33 -3.21
C TRP A 41 1.91 9.83 -3.45
N GLU A 42 2.37 10.62 -2.48
CA GLU A 42 2.59 12.05 -2.65
C GLU A 42 3.61 12.32 -3.75
N HIS A 43 4.78 11.70 -3.69
CA HIS A 43 5.82 11.81 -4.72
C HIS A 43 5.33 11.33 -6.11
N PHE A 44 4.59 10.23 -6.13
CA PHE A 44 3.99 9.75 -7.38
C PHE A 44 3.02 10.77 -7.98
N GLY A 45 2.17 11.37 -7.16
CA GLY A 45 1.19 12.38 -7.59
C GLY A 45 1.83 13.55 -8.35
N GLU A 46 3.03 13.96 -7.96
CA GLU A 46 3.79 15.05 -8.59
C GLU A 46 4.26 14.69 -10.01
N SER A 47 4.50 13.42 -10.29
CA SER A 47 5.03 12.95 -11.58
C SER A 47 3.97 12.56 -12.61
N THR A 48 2.68 12.58 -12.26
CA THR A 48 1.62 11.98 -13.09
C THR A 48 1.18 12.82 -14.28
N GLU A 49 1.51 14.12 -14.38
CA GLU A 49 0.97 15.02 -15.41
C GLU A 49 1.20 14.54 -16.85
N ALA A 50 2.36 13.96 -17.14
CA ALA A 50 2.72 13.48 -18.47
C ALA A 50 2.35 12.01 -18.73
N MET A 51 1.85 11.28 -17.73
CA MET A 51 1.57 9.84 -17.83
C MET A 51 0.21 9.57 -18.49
N THR A 52 0.11 8.48 -19.27
CA THR A 52 -1.19 7.93 -19.69
C THR A 52 -1.88 7.25 -18.51
N VAL A 53 -3.19 6.97 -18.63
CA VAL A 53 -3.94 6.23 -17.60
C VAL A 53 -3.35 4.84 -17.37
N GLU A 54 -2.94 4.17 -18.44
CA GLU A 54 -2.25 2.88 -18.38
C GLU A 54 -0.93 2.97 -17.61
N GLN A 55 -0.10 3.98 -17.90
CA GLN A 55 1.16 4.20 -17.18
C GLN A 55 0.93 4.47 -15.70
N ILE A 56 -0.10 5.25 -15.36
CA ILE A 56 -0.51 5.47 -13.97
C ILE A 56 -0.87 4.14 -13.29
N ALA A 57 -1.70 3.31 -13.92
CA ALA A 57 -2.07 2.00 -13.39
C ALA A 57 -0.85 1.09 -13.17
N HIS A 58 0.06 1.05 -14.13
CA HIS A 58 1.29 0.25 -14.06
C HIS A 58 2.19 0.71 -12.90
N HIS A 59 2.38 2.01 -12.77
CA HIS A 59 3.21 2.58 -11.70
C HIS A 59 2.64 2.33 -10.30
N ILE A 60 1.33 2.43 -10.15
CA ILE A 60 0.62 2.11 -8.90
C ILE A 60 0.89 0.66 -8.47
N VAL A 61 0.80 -0.29 -9.40
CA VAL A 61 1.08 -1.69 -9.11
C VAL A 61 2.55 -1.91 -8.76
N GLU A 62 3.47 -1.26 -9.48
CA GLU A 62 4.91 -1.32 -9.20
C GLU A 62 5.28 -0.76 -7.83
N ILE A 63 4.78 0.41 -7.48
CA ILE A 63 4.98 1.01 -6.15
C ILE A 63 4.55 0.01 -5.06
N THR A 64 3.41 -0.66 -5.26
CA THR A 64 2.89 -1.62 -4.29
C THR A 64 3.77 -2.87 -4.20
N ALA A 65 4.19 -3.44 -5.34
CA ALA A 65 5.05 -4.62 -5.38
C ALA A 65 6.42 -4.34 -4.77
N CYS A 66 7.08 -3.25 -5.19
CA CYS A 66 8.38 -2.84 -4.64
C CYS A 66 8.30 -2.56 -3.14
N PHE A 67 7.21 -1.91 -2.69
CA PHE A 67 7.01 -1.66 -1.26
C PHE A 67 7.03 -2.93 -0.42
N VAL A 68 6.38 -3.98 -0.92
CA VAL A 68 6.34 -5.29 -0.26
C VAL A 68 7.70 -5.99 -0.30
N ASP A 69 8.35 -6.01 -1.47
CA ASP A 69 9.64 -6.70 -1.67
C ASP A 69 10.77 -6.08 -0.83
N GLU A 70 10.74 -4.78 -0.60
CA GLU A 70 11.69 -4.08 0.27
C GLU A 70 11.51 -4.36 1.77
N ARG A 71 10.41 -4.99 2.17
CA ARG A 71 10.04 -5.16 3.58
C ARG A 71 9.78 -6.63 3.93
N PRO A 72 10.83 -7.41 4.26
CA PRO A 72 10.68 -8.84 4.57
C PRO A 72 9.66 -9.14 5.67
N ALA A 73 9.45 -8.19 6.60
CA ALA A 73 8.49 -8.34 7.68
C ALA A 73 7.04 -7.99 7.27
N TYR A 74 6.80 -7.51 6.05
CA TYR A 74 5.50 -6.97 5.65
C TYR A 74 4.36 -7.96 5.87
N TYR A 75 4.49 -9.18 5.36
CA TYR A 75 3.45 -10.21 5.52
C TYR A 75 3.24 -10.62 6.96
N ALA A 76 4.33 -10.81 7.71
CA ALA A 76 4.25 -11.14 9.14
C ALA A 76 3.53 -10.06 9.95
N VAL A 77 3.63 -8.81 9.54
CA VAL A 77 2.94 -7.68 10.17
C VAL A 77 1.47 -7.63 9.74
N VAL A 78 1.18 -7.83 8.45
CA VAL A 78 -0.20 -7.77 7.91
C VAL A 78 -1.05 -8.93 8.39
N ASP A 79 -0.47 -10.14 8.51
CA ASP A 79 -1.15 -11.36 8.91
C ASP A 79 -1.11 -11.58 10.43
N ALA A 80 -0.44 -10.71 11.18
CA ALA A 80 -0.39 -10.84 12.64
C ALA A 80 -1.81 -10.85 13.23
N PRO A 81 -2.11 -11.80 14.13
CA PRO A 81 -3.44 -11.94 14.74
C PRO A 81 -3.65 -10.87 15.82
N VAL A 82 -3.54 -9.62 15.44
CA VAL A 82 -3.79 -8.48 16.31
C VAL A 82 -5.09 -7.81 15.86
N THR A 83 -5.88 -7.35 16.82
CA THR A 83 -7.10 -6.58 16.59
C THR A 83 -6.79 -5.18 16.03
N TYR A 84 -5.72 -5.10 15.21
CA TYR A 84 -5.29 -3.86 14.62
C TYR A 84 -6.21 -3.47 13.47
N LYS A 85 -6.92 -2.40 13.67
CA LYS A 85 -7.52 -1.67 12.56
C LYS A 85 -6.62 -0.47 12.29
N ARG A 86 -5.99 -0.39 11.11
CA ARG A 86 -5.41 0.88 10.63
C ARG A 86 -6.31 2.02 11.09
N SER A 87 -5.74 3.08 11.65
CA SER A 87 -6.55 4.20 12.07
C SER A 87 -7.45 4.62 10.91
N ALA A 88 -8.71 4.96 11.18
CA ALA A 88 -9.64 5.40 10.14
C ALA A 88 -9.05 6.60 9.38
N GLN A 89 -8.27 7.42 10.07
CA GLN A 89 -7.56 8.56 9.53
C GLN A 89 -6.48 8.17 8.52
N ALA A 90 -5.60 7.21 8.82
CA ALA A 90 -4.55 6.77 7.90
C ALA A 90 -5.14 6.16 6.62
N ARG A 91 -6.25 5.39 6.75
CA ARG A 91 -6.97 4.86 5.59
C ARG A 91 -7.59 5.95 4.73
N LYS A 92 -8.11 7.00 5.39
CA LYS A 92 -8.73 8.13 4.70
C LYS A 92 -7.68 8.91 3.92
N LEU A 93 -6.55 9.27 4.54
CA LEU A 93 -5.46 10.00 3.90
C LEU A 93 -4.96 9.29 2.64
N LEU A 94 -4.65 8.00 2.71
CA LEU A 94 -4.21 7.25 1.53
C LEU A 94 -5.24 7.30 0.39
N ARG A 95 -6.54 7.17 0.69
CA ARG A 95 -7.60 7.24 -0.32
C ARG A 95 -7.72 8.63 -0.92
N GLU A 96 -7.54 9.68 -0.13
CA GLU A 96 -7.57 11.06 -0.57
C GLU A 96 -6.41 11.35 -1.54
N GLU A 97 -5.20 10.85 -1.25
CA GLU A 97 -4.04 10.99 -2.15
C GLU A 97 -4.27 10.29 -3.50
N VAL A 98 -4.73 9.04 -3.47
CA VAL A 98 -5.08 8.30 -4.69
C VAL A 98 -6.19 9.01 -5.48
N ALA A 99 -7.22 9.51 -4.79
CA ALA A 99 -8.31 10.25 -5.42
C ALA A 99 -7.84 11.57 -6.04
N ARG A 100 -6.84 12.23 -5.43
CA ARG A 100 -6.22 13.45 -5.98
C ARG A 100 -5.56 13.17 -7.33
N VAL A 101 -4.81 12.07 -7.44
CA VAL A 101 -4.20 11.63 -8.71
C VAL A 101 -5.26 11.40 -9.78
N PHE A 102 -6.38 10.74 -9.46
CA PHE A 102 -7.45 10.51 -10.46
C PHE A 102 -8.14 11.80 -10.88
N ARG A 103 -8.35 12.74 -9.96
CA ARG A 103 -8.94 14.05 -10.28
C ARG A 103 -8.04 14.94 -11.11
N SER A 104 -6.71 14.85 -10.98
CA SER A 104 -5.80 15.58 -11.84
C SER A 104 -5.94 15.15 -13.31
N ARG A 105 -6.30 13.88 -13.56
CA ARG A 105 -6.51 13.32 -14.91
C ARG A 105 -7.88 13.66 -15.50
N LYS A 106 -8.92 13.74 -14.67
CA LYS A 106 -10.29 14.05 -15.12
C LYS A 106 -10.89 15.14 -14.23
N ARG A 107 -10.70 16.40 -14.63
CA ARG A 107 -11.14 17.57 -13.84
C ARG A 107 -12.64 17.58 -13.52
N ARG A 108 -13.47 16.93 -14.36
CA ARG A 108 -14.93 16.81 -14.14
C ARG A 108 -15.30 15.70 -13.13
N LEU A 109 -14.33 14.92 -12.67
CA LEU A 109 -14.59 13.85 -11.71
C LEU A 109 -14.90 14.44 -10.34
N SER A 110 -16.08 14.15 -9.79
CA SER A 110 -16.45 14.62 -8.45
C SER A 110 -15.54 14.00 -7.38
N GLN A 111 -15.37 14.69 -6.26
CA GLN A 111 -14.57 14.20 -5.14
C GLN A 111 -15.05 12.83 -4.64
N GLU A 112 -16.37 12.64 -4.52
CA GLU A 112 -16.96 11.37 -4.12
C GLU A 112 -16.68 10.23 -5.11
N ALA A 113 -16.80 10.51 -6.43
CA ALA A 113 -16.53 9.51 -7.45
C ALA A 113 -15.05 9.12 -7.45
N ALA A 114 -14.15 10.09 -7.35
CA ALA A 114 -12.71 9.84 -7.23
C ALA A 114 -12.37 9.03 -5.99
N PHE A 115 -12.98 9.35 -4.85
CA PHE A 115 -12.77 8.62 -3.60
C PHE A 115 -13.27 7.17 -3.69
N ARG A 116 -14.44 6.92 -4.30
CA ARG A 116 -14.93 5.56 -4.57
C ARG A 116 -14.00 4.79 -5.50
N MET A 117 -13.50 5.44 -6.56
CA MET A 117 -12.51 4.83 -7.45
C MET A 117 -11.22 4.46 -6.71
N ALA A 118 -10.72 5.35 -5.85
CA ALA A 118 -9.54 5.08 -5.02
C ALA A 118 -9.77 3.90 -4.08
N GLN A 119 -10.96 3.79 -3.48
CA GLN A 119 -11.31 2.63 -2.66
C GLN A 119 -11.25 1.32 -3.44
N VAL A 120 -11.81 1.27 -4.65
CA VAL A 120 -11.80 0.07 -5.50
C VAL A 120 -10.38 -0.26 -5.95
N ALA A 121 -9.62 0.72 -6.45
CA ALA A 121 -8.23 0.54 -6.86
C ALA A 121 -7.36 -0.03 -5.72
N LEU A 122 -7.47 0.54 -4.52
CA LEU A 122 -6.74 0.05 -3.34
C LEU A 122 -7.18 -1.36 -2.90
N GLN A 123 -8.43 -1.76 -3.14
CA GLN A 123 -8.86 -3.14 -2.88
C GLN A 123 -8.31 -4.12 -3.91
N ILE A 124 -8.24 -3.74 -5.19
CA ILE A 124 -7.55 -4.51 -6.22
C ILE A 124 -6.10 -4.77 -5.79
N LEU A 125 -5.37 -3.71 -5.39
CA LEU A 125 -3.99 -3.84 -4.91
C LEU A 125 -3.87 -4.67 -3.63
N LYS A 126 -4.82 -4.54 -2.71
CA LYS A 126 -4.82 -5.33 -1.48
C LYS A 126 -4.97 -6.82 -1.77
N SER A 127 -5.78 -7.21 -2.76
CA SER A 127 -5.95 -8.62 -3.14
C SER A 127 -4.65 -9.22 -3.69
N MET A 128 -3.77 -8.41 -4.29
CA MET A 128 -2.45 -8.85 -4.74
C MET A 128 -1.60 -9.40 -3.58
N HIS A 129 -1.67 -8.80 -2.40
CA HIS A 129 -0.86 -9.20 -1.26
C HIS A 129 -1.08 -10.67 -0.87
N VAL A 130 -2.31 -11.16 -0.95
CA VAL A 130 -2.67 -12.55 -0.60
C VAL A 130 -2.01 -13.55 -1.55
N LEU A 131 -2.03 -13.25 -2.84
CA LEU A 131 -1.44 -14.12 -3.86
C LEU A 131 0.09 -14.03 -3.86
N TYR A 132 0.60 -12.82 -3.64
CA TYR A 132 2.03 -12.52 -3.70
C TYR A 132 2.82 -13.15 -2.54
N ALA A 133 2.20 -13.31 -1.36
CA ALA A 133 2.84 -13.87 -0.18
C ALA A 133 3.33 -15.31 -0.37
N GLY A 134 2.55 -16.14 -1.08
CA GLY A 134 2.87 -17.54 -1.34
C GLY A 134 3.59 -17.82 -2.66
N ALA A 135 3.82 -16.78 -3.48
CA ALA A 135 4.34 -16.92 -4.83
C ALA A 135 5.87 -16.89 -4.89
N ASP A 136 6.45 -17.70 -5.76
CA ASP A 136 7.86 -17.59 -6.13
C ASP A 136 8.12 -16.35 -7.03
N ALA A 137 9.39 -16.08 -7.35
CA ALA A 137 9.78 -14.88 -8.10
C ALA A 137 9.14 -14.84 -9.52
N LYS A 138 8.97 -15.98 -10.17
CA LYS A 138 8.37 -16.08 -11.51
C LYS A 138 6.88 -15.80 -11.44
N GLU A 139 6.19 -16.40 -10.49
CA GLU A 139 4.76 -16.19 -10.28
C GLU A 139 4.47 -14.74 -9.84
N ARG A 140 5.29 -14.14 -8.98
CA ARG A 140 5.18 -12.72 -8.60
C ARG A 140 5.23 -11.81 -9.83
N GLN A 141 6.15 -12.05 -10.77
CA GLN A 141 6.21 -11.27 -12.01
C GLN A 141 4.96 -11.46 -12.88
N ALA A 142 4.41 -12.67 -12.95
CA ALA A 142 3.17 -12.94 -13.68
C ALA A 142 1.99 -12.21 -13.03
N LEU A 143 1.85 -12.29 -11.70
CA LEU A 143 0.83 -11.58 -10.94
C LEU A 143 0.91 -10.07 -11.14
N VAL A 144 2.09 -9.47 -11.07
CA VAL A 144 2.28 -8.02 -11.32
C VAL A 144 1.74 -7.64 -12.70
N LYS A 145 1.99 -8.43 -13.75
CA LYS A 145 1.47 -8.18 -15.11
C LYS A 145 -0.07 -8.21 -15.13
N GLU A 146 -0.68 -9.19 -14.50
CA GLU A 146 -2.15 -9.30 -14.46
C GLU A 146 -2.79 -8.16 -13.65
N TYR A 147 -2.20 -7.78 -12.51
CA TYR A 147 -2.69 -6.64 -11.74
C TYR A 147 -2.54 -5.30 -12.49
N LYS A 148 -1.47 -5.13 -13.26
CA LYS A 148 -1.31 -3.98 -14.17
C LYS A 148 -2.44 -3.91 -15.18
N ARG A 149 -2.75 -5.03 -15.88
CA ARG A 149 -3.86 -5.11 -16.83
C ARG A 149 -5.21 -4.84 -16.19
N ALA A 150 -5.48 -5.48 -15.05
CA ALA A 150 -6.75 -5.31 -14.34
C ALA A 150 -6.98 -3.86 -13.90
N LEU A 151 -5.95 -3.24 -13.31
CA LEU A 151 -6.05 -1.87 -12.84
C LEU A 151 -6.13 -0.88 -14.00
N ALA A 152 -5.37 -1.09 -15.08
CA ALA A 152 -5.43 -0.25 -16.29
C ALA A 152 -6.84 -0.29 -16.90
N ALA A 153 -7.40 -1.46 -17.14
CA ALA A 153 -8.75 -1.63 -17.68
C ALA A 153 -9.81 -0.93 -16.81
N TYR A 154 -9.71 -1.07 -15.48
CA TYR A 154 -10.60 -0.38 -14.57
C TYR A 154 -10.47 1.14 -14.67
N LEU A 155 -9.25 1.68 -14.62
CA LEU A 155 -9.03 3.13 -14.64
C LEU A 155 -9.38 3.74 -16.00
N GLU A 156 -9.05 3.09 -17.11
CA GLU A 156 -9.42 3.54 -18.46
C GLU A 156 -10.94 3.66 -18.63
N SER A 157 -11.69 2.66 -18.17
CA SER A 157 -13.17 2.70 -18.21
C SER A 157 -13.77 3.84 -17.41
N ARG A 158 -13.04 4.44 -16.48
CA ARG A 158 -13.52 5.50 -15.59
C ARG A 158 -12.96 6.88 -15.91
N LEU A 159 -11.74 6.96 -16.41
CA LEU A 159 -11.04 8.21 -16.65
C LEU A 159 -11.09 8.65 -18.13
N CYS A 160 -11.16 7.70 -19.06
CA CYS A 160 -11.19 8.00 -20.50
C CYS A 160 -12.61 8.08 -21.12
N SER A 161 -13.64 7.71 -20.36
CA SER A 161 -15.06 7.79 -20.78
C SER A 161 -15.69 9.18 -20.51
#